data_52e4c767e704f7e51d740403ccf590bc
#
_entry.id   52e4c767e704f7e51d740403ccf590bc
#
_cell.length_a   1.000
_cell.length_b   1.000
_cell.length_c   1.000
_cell.angle_alpha   90.00
_cell.angle_beta   90.00
_cell.angle_gamma   90.00
#
_symmetry.space_group_name_H-M   'P 1'
#
loop_
_entity.id
_entity.type
_entity.pdbx_description
1 polymer ?
#
loop_
_entity_poly.entity_id
_entity_poly.type
_entity_poly.pdbx_seq_one_letter_code
_entity_poly.pdbx_strand_id
1 'polypeptide(L)'
;MKNKNVMKKVSSVVLTAAMALSLVACGSAKTQETAGEASDKVFKVGICNYVDDASLNQIVENIEDRLAEVGDELGVTFEVSYDNCNADAAVMNQIIANFEADGVDLMVGVATPVAMAMQAATEETKTPVVFAAVSDPVGVALVDSLEAPGANITGTSDYLDTTAIMNLIFAANPDASKIGLLYDLGQDSSTGAIESAKKYLDEKGIEYVEHTGTTNDEIILAAQAFVADGVDAIFTPTDNSVMTAELSIYETLAEAKIPHYTGADSFALNGAFLGYGVDYANLGRETADTIVDILVNGADPATTAVKTFDNGIATVNTETCETIGYDLDTIKDAFAPFCTQVNEITTAESFN
;
A
#
# COMPACT_ATOMS: atom_id res chain seq x y z
N MET A 1 -10.03 -70.97 -3.81
CA MET A 1 -10.08 -71.58 -2.47
C MET A 1 -10.63 -70.52 -1.53
N LYS A 2 -11.89 -70.73 -1.16
CA LYS A 2 -12.46 -70.91 0.20
C LYS A 2 -12.25 -69.72 1.09
N ASN A 3 -13.30 -69.01 1.35
CA ASN A 3 -14.43 -69.14 2.29
C ASN A 3 -14.16 -68.31 3.55
N LYS A 4 -15.02 -67.57 4.19
CA LYS A 4 -16.47 -67.54 4.38
C LYS A 4 -16.85 -66.33 5.25
N ASN A 5 -17.95 -65.69 4.91
CA ASN A 5 -19.00 -65.13 5.76
C ASN A 5 -18.93 -65.35 7.27
N VAL A 6 -19.33 -64.34 8.09
CA VAL A 6 -20.49 -64.50 8.96
C VAL A 6 -21.04 -63.13 9.41
N MET A 7 -22.28 -62.91 9.10
CA MET A 7 -23.26 -61.94 9.56
C MET A 7 -23.89 -62.38 10.90
N LYS A 8 -24.25 -61.47 11.80
CA LYS A 8 -25.42 -61.56 12.71
C LYS A 8 -25.44 -60.32 13.64
N LYS A 9 -26.41 -59.52 13.52
CA LYS A 9 -27.81 -59.41 14.00
C LYS A 9 -27.90 -58.64 15.32
N VAL A 10 -28.45 -57.42 15.23
CA VAL A 10 -29.76 -56.92 15.74
C VAL A 10 -30.10 -57.26 17.19
N SER A 11 -30.33 -56.22 18.01
CA SER A 11 -31.54 -56.16 18.86
C SER A 11 -31.75 -54.72 19.41
N SER A 12 -32.90 -54.19 19.09
CA SER A 12 -33.57 -53.02 19.68
C SER A 12 -34.11 -53.37 21.07
N VAL A 13 -34.08 -52.41 22.02
CA VAL A 13 -35.06 -52.33 23.11
C VAL A 13 -35.42 -50.85 23.33
N VAL A 14 -36.71 -50.63 23.30
CA VAL A 14 -37.52 -49.45 23.55
C VAL A 14 -38.03 -49.42 24.99
N LEU A 15 -38.47 -48.25 25.45
CA LEU A 15 -39.35 -47.93 26.59
C LEU A 15 -38.64 -47.51 27.90
N THR A 16 -39.07 -46.54 28.69
CA THR A 16 -40.28 -45.70 28.78
C THR A 16 -40.06 -44.54 29.72
N ALA A 17 -40.88 -43.51 29.57
CA ALA A 17 -41.00 -42.30 30.36
C ALA A 17 -41.30 -42.47 31.86
N ALA A 18 -40.84 -41.53 32.69
CA ALA A 18 -41.54 -41.19 33.94
C ALA A 18 -41.29 -39.69 34.25
N MET A 19 -42.39 -38.90 34.26
CA MET A 19 -42.50 -37.58 34.85
C MET A 19 -42.42 -37.63 36.37
N ALA A 20 -41.71 -36.67 36.96
CA ALA A 20 -42.01 -36.25 38.33
C ALA A 20 -41.71 -34.74 38.46
N LEU A 21 -42.79 -33.98 38.68
CA LEU A 21 -42.72 -32.58 39.17
C LEU A 21 -42.30 -32.56 40.62
N SER A 22 -41.46 -31.65 41.03
CA SER A 22 -41.47 -31.08 42.38
C SER A 22 -40.92 -29.70 42.43
N LEU A 23 -41.63 -28.84 43.14
CA LEU A 23 -41.56 -27.38 43.24
C LEU A 23 -40.39 -26.83 44.10
N VAL A 24 -39.91 -25.66 43.71
CA VAL A 24 -39.56 -24.44 44.46
C VAL A 24 -38.59 -24.53 45.65
N ALA A 25 -37.43 -23.89 45.46
CA ALA A 25 -36.78 -23.10 46.52
C ALA A 25 -35.98 -21.96 45.89
N CYS A 26 -36.31 -20.72 46.28
CA CYS A 26 -35.55 -19.51 45.99
C CYS A 26 -34.14 -19.60 46.58
N GLY A 27 -33.14 -19.42 45.72
CA GLY A 27 -31.76 -19.18 46.12
C GLY A 27 -31.09 -18.38 45.02
N SER A 28 -30.55 -17.22 45.37
CA SER A 28 -29.85 -16.29 44.51
C SER A 28 -28.77 -16.98 43.67
N ALA A 29 -29.08 -17.28 42.40
CA ALA A 29 -28.09 -17.72 41.43
C ALA A 29 -27.38 -16.48 40.92
N LYS A 30 -26.09 -16.37 41.23
CA LYS A 30 -25.16 -15.53 40.45
C LYS A 30 -25.33 -15.97 39.00
N THR A 31 -25.67 -14.98 38.17
CA THR A 31 -25.61 -15.14 36.71
C THR A 31 -24.15 -15.46 36.38
N GLN A 32 -23.88 -16.72 36.07
CA GLN A 32 -22.68 -17.11 35.37
C GLN A 32 -22.89 -16.55 33.96
N GLU A 33 -22.20 -15.49 33.60
CA GLU A 33 -22.01 -15.13 32.22
C GLU A 33 -21.43 -16.38 31.54
N THR A 34 -22.22 -17.02 30.72
CA THR A 34 -21.71 -17.96 29.74
C THR A 34 -20.76 -17.18 28.89
N ALA A 35 -19.47 -17.51 28.98
CA ALA A 35 -18.51 -17.13 27.95
C ALA A 35 -19.18 -17.49 26.61
N GLY A 36 -19.41 -16.46 25.77
CA GLY A 36 -19.98 -16.68 24.45
C GLY A 36 -19.09 -17.70 23.72
N GLU A 37 -19.72 -18.64 23.05
CA GLU A 37 -19.03 -19.45 22.05
C GLU A 37 -18.28 -18.48 21.16
N ALA A 38 -16.95 -18.65 21.05
CA ALA A 38 -16.15 -17.94 20.07
C ALA A 38 -16.85 -18.17 18.72
N SER A 39 -17.29 -17.11 18.10
CA SER A 39 -17.91 -17.19 16.78
C SER A 39 -16.78 -17.57 15.83
N ASP A 40 -16.79 -18.79 15.28
CA ASP A 40 -15.92 -19.21 14.17
C ASP A 40 -16.28 -18.41 12.89
N LYS A 41 -16.42 -17.09 13.02
CA LYS A 41 -16.75 -16.23 11.89
C LYS A 41 -15.51 -16.07 11.02
N VAL A 42 -15.65 -16.49 9.78
CA VAL A 42 -14.60 -16.39 8.76
C VAL A 42 -14.97 -15.25 7.83
N PHE A 43 -14.00 -14.38 7.57
CA PHE A 43 -14.09 -13.31 6.59
C PHE A 43 -13.08 -13.56 5.48
N LYS A 44 -13.52 -13.48 4.23
CA LYS A 44 -12.69 -13.64 3.06
C LYS A 44 -12.23 -12.27 2.54
N VAL A 45 -10.91 -12.06 2.46
CA VAL A 45 -10.31 -10.82 1.99
C VAL A 45 -9.46 -11.12 0.75
N GLY A 46 -9.75 -10.45 -0.37
CA GLY A 46 -8.95 -10.54 -1.60
C GLY A 46 -8.00 -9.36 -1.70
N ILE A 47 -6.68 -9.58 -1.74
CA ILE A 47 -5.66 -8.53 -1.88
C ILE A 47 -5.03 -8.63 -3.27
N CYS A 48 -5.08 -7.56 -4.05
CA CYS A 48 -4.34 -7.44 -5.30
C CYS A 48 -3.27 -6.35 -5.18
N ASN A 49 -2.01 -6.73 -5.35
CA ASN A 49 -0.88 -5.79 -5.44
C ASN A 49 -0.60 -5.45 -6.90
N TYR A 50 -0.21 -4.19 -7.17
CA TYR A 50 0.02 -3.72 -8.54
C TYR A 50 1.32 -4.23 -9.13
N VAL A 51 2.44 -4.12 -8.39
CA VAL A 51 3.78 -4.53 -8.83
C VAL A 51 4.56 -5.16 -7.67
N ASP A 52 5.60 -5.90 -7.99
CA ASP A 52 6.57 -6.41 -7.03
C ASP A 52 7.57 -5.29 -6.70
N ASP A 53 7.23 -4.53 -5.66
CA ASP A 53 8.01 -3.42 -5.12
C ASP A 53 8.11 -3.53 -3.60
N ALA A 54 9.25 -3.15 -3.03
CA ALA A 54 9.55 -3.35 -1.62
C ALA A 54 8.58 -2.59 -0.69
N SER A 55 8.20 -1.33 -1.01
CA SER A 55 7.26 -0.55 -0.20
C SER A 55 5.85 -1.15 -0.29
N LEU A 56 5.40 -1.54 -1.50
CA LEU A 56 4.08 -2.14 -1.70
C LEU A 56 4.00 -3.53 -1.06
N ASN A 57 5.06 -4.33 -1.14
CA ASN A 57 5.14 -5.63 -0.47
C ASN A 57 5.08 -5.47 1.05
N GLN A 58 5.78 -4.48 1.61
CA GLN A 58 5.73 -4.17 3.04
C GLN A 58 4.31 -3.82 3.51
N ILE A 59 3.52 -3.11 2.69
CA ILE A 59 2.09 -2.87 2.98
C ILE A 59 1.34 -4.19 3.10
N VAL A 60 1.47 -5.08 2.10
CA VAL A 60 0.75 -6.36 2.07
C VAL A 60 1.12 -7.23 3.27
N GLU A 61 2.40 -7.40 3.55
CA GLU A 61 2.89 -8.16 4.71
C GLU A 61 2.30 -7.64 6.02
N ASN A 62 2.30 -6.30 6.20
CA ASN A 62 1.74 -5.70 7.42
C ASN A 62 0.22 -5.74 7.50
N ILE A 63 -0.50 -5.78 6.35
CA ILE A 63 -1.94 -6.08 6.34
C ILE A 63 -2.18 -7.50 6.84
N GLU A 64 -1.49 -8.50 6.27
CA GLU A 64 -1.67 -9.91 6.62
C GLU A 64 -1.32 -10.17 8.09
N ASP A 65 -0.19 -9.67 8.57
CA ASP A 65 0.25 -9.80 9.96
C ASP A 65 -0.75 -9.17 10.93
N ARG A 66 -1.24 -7.97 10.63
CA ARG A 66 -2.19 -7.27 11.49
C ARG A 66 -3.56 -7.95 11.51
N LEU A 67 -4.05 -8.44 10.37
CA LEU A 67 -5.28 -9.21 10.31
C LEU A 67 -5.18 -10.51 11.12
N ALA A 68 -4.03 -11.20 11.09
CA ALA A 68 -3.80 -12.38 11.91
C ALA A 68 -3.80 -12.03 13.41
N GLU A 69 -3.08 -10.98 13.84
CA GLU A 69 -3.06 -10.50 15.22
C GLU A 69 -4.48 -10.20 15.73
N VAL A 70 -5.23 -9.38 14.98
CA VAL A 70 -6.58 -8.97 15.38
C VAL A 70 -7.57 -10.15 15.32
N GLY A 71 -7.40 -11.07 14.37
CA GLY A 71 -8.16 -12.30 14.28
C GLY A 71 -8.05 -13.13 15.56
N ASP A 72 -6.84 -13.33 16.06
CA ASP A 72 -6.57 -14.02 17.32
C ASP A 72 -7.19 -13.29 18.52
N GLU A 73 -7.08 -11.94 18.56
CA GLU A 73 -7.64 -11.12 19.64
C GLU A 73 -9.17 -11.19 19.72
N LEU A 74 -9.84 -11.19 18.56
CA LEU A 74 -11.30 -11.12 18.44
C LEU A 74 -11.96 -12.51 18.32
N GLY A 75 -11.18 -13.59 18.12
CA GLY A 75 -11.69 -14.94 17.90
C GLY A 75 -12.43 -15.07 16.55
N VAL A 76 -11.94 -14.40 15.52
CA VAL A 76 -12.41 -14.49 14.14
C VAL A 76 -11.26 -14.91 13.21
N THR A 77 -11.58 -15.37 12.01
CA THR A 77 -10.57 -15.75 11.02
C THR A 77 -10.68 -14.85 9.79
N PHE A 78 -9.57 -14.31 9.32
CA PHE A 78 -9.47 -13.66 8.02
C PHE A 78 -8.77 -14.63 7.06
N GLU A 79 -9.52 -15.13 6.06
CA GLU A 79 -8.97 -15.91 4.95
C GLU A 79 -8.52 -14.94 3.87
N VAL A 80 -7.20 -14.69 3.79
CA VAL A 80 -6.60 -13.79 2.81
C VAL A 80 -6.23 -14.56 1.55
N SER A 81 -6.68 -14.06 0.39
CA SER A 81 -6.25 -14.48 -0.94
C SER A 81 -5.44 -13.33 -1.55
N TYR A 82 -4.14 -13.57 -1.77
CA TYR A 82 -3.22 -12.57 -2.30
C TYR A 82 -2.77 -12.93 -3.72
N ASP A 83 -2.78 -11.93 -4.61
CA ASP A 83 -2.21 -12.01 -5.94
C ASP A 83 -1.52 -10.68 -6.33
N ASN A 84 -0.53 -10.75 -7.23
CA ASN A 84 0.16 -9.60 -7.81
C ASN A 84 -0.11 -9.54 -9.32
N CYS A 85 -0.56 -8.40 -9.83
CA CYS A 85 -0.88 -8.29 -11.25
C CYS A 85 0.31 -7.88 -12.13
N ASN A 86 1.47 -7.55 -11.54
CA ASN A 86 2.70 -7.17 -12.26
C ASN A 86 2.47 -6.09 -13.32
N ALA A 87 1.68 -5.06 -13.00
CA ALA A 87 1.27 -3.97 -13.87
C ALA A 87 0.53 -4.42 -15.17
N ASP A 88 0.07 -5.67 -15.24
CA ASP A 88 -0.70 -6.18 -16.37
C ASP A 88 -2.21 -6.02 -16.13
N ALA A 89 -2.85 -5.15 -16.92
CA ALA A 89 -4.28 -4.86 -16.78
C ALA A 89 -5.17 -6.08 -17.03
N ALA A 90 -4.77 -7.03 -17.88
CA ALA A 90 -5.56 -8.24 -18.12
C ALA A 90 -5.47 -9.20 -16.94
N VAL A 91 -4.27 -9.35 -16.36
CA VAL A 91 -4.05 -10.13 -15.13
C VAL A 91 -4.81 -9.49 -13.96
N MET A 92 -4.72 -8.16 -13.78
CA MET A 92 -5.44 -7.42 -12.76
C MET A 92 -6.96 -7.66 -12.83
N ASN A 93 -7.56 -7.50 -14.01
CA ASN A 93 -8.99 -7.75 -14.20
C ASN A 93 -9.36 -9.21 -13.93
N GLN A 94 -8.49 -10.17 -14.26
CA GLN A 94 -8.73 -11.58 -13.96
C GLN A 94 -8.68 -11.88 -12.47
N ILE A 95 -7.73 -11.29 -11.72
CA ILE A 95 -7.65 -11.41 -10.26
C ILE A 95 -8.92 -10.86 -9.61
N ILE A 96 -9.36 -9.67 -10.00
CA ILE A 96 -10.58 -9.05 -9.47
C ILE A 96 -11.81 -9.92 -9.75
N ALA A 97 -11.94 -10.44 -10.98
CA ALA A 97 -13.04 -11.34 -11.34
C ALA A 97 -13.00 -12.66 -10.55
N ASN A 98 -11.82 -13.19 -10.22
CA ASN A 98 -11.68 -14.36 -9.37
C ASN A 98 -12.16 -14.06 -7.94
N PHE A 99 -11.79 -12.91 -7.35
CA PHE A 99 -12.27 -12.50 -6.04
C PHE A 99 -13.80 -12.40 -5.98
N GLU A 100 -14.43 -11.83 -7.01
CA GLU A 100 -15.89 -11.80 -7.12
C GLU A 100 -16.50 -13.20 -7.19
N ALA A 101 -15.92 -14.09 -8.01
CA ALA A 101 -16.40 -15.46 -8.18
C ALA A 101 -16.24 -16.29 -6.89
N ASP A 102 -15.19 -16.06 -6.12
CA ASP A 102 -14.93 -16.74 -4.84
C ASP A 102 -15.77 -16.14 -3.69
N GLY A 103 -16.48 -15.04 -3.96
CA GLY A 103 -17.35 -14.35 -3.02
C GLY A 103 -16.57 -13.84 -1.81
N VAL A 104 -15.53 -13.04 -2.06
CA VAL A 104 -14.82 -12.34 -0.98
C VAL A 104 -15.73 -11.31 -0.32
N ASP A 105 -15.58 -11.13 0.99
CA ASP A 105 -16.37 -10.18 1.77
C ASP A 105 -15.86 -8.73 1.59
N LEU A 106 -14.58 -8.57 1.19
CA LEU A 106 -13.93 -7.30 0.95
C LEU A 106 -12.73 -7.49 0.02
N MET A 107 -12.47 -6.48 -0.83
CA MET A 107 -11.29 -6.43 -1.68
C MET A 107 -10.32 -5.34 -1.21
N VAL A 108 -9.02 -5.61 -1.31
CA VAL A 108 -7.94 -4.66 -1.04
C VAL A 108 -7.18 -4.38 -2.32
N GLY A 109 -7.20 -3.12 -2.76
CA GLY A 109 -6.42 -2.66 -3.92
C GLY A 109 -5.18 -1.91 -3.49
N VAL A 110 -4.01 -2.49 -3.71
CA VAL A 110 -2.72 -1.85 -3.40
C VAL A 110 -2.23 -1.09 -4.61
N ALA A 111 -2.02 0.20 -4.48
CA ALA A 111 -1.75 1.24 -5.46
C ALA A 111 -2.98 1.69 -6.27
N THR A 112 -2.89 2.92 -6.81
CA THR A 112 -3.99 3.62 -7.50
C THR A 112 -4.63 2.82 -8.64
N PRO A 113 -3.88 2.16 -9.56
CA PRO A 113 -4.49 1.45 -10.68
C PRO A 113 -5.40 0.29 -10.24
N VAL A 114 -5.01 -0.45 -9.20
CA VAL A 114 -5.81 -1.56 -8.68
C VAL A 114 -7.06 -1.05 -7.98
N ALA A 115 -6.93 0.00 -7.17
CA ALA A 115 -8.05 0.62 -6.47
C ALA A 115 -9.14 1.09 -7.45
N MET A 116 -8.74 1.76 -8.54
CA MET A 116 -9.64 2.22 -9.60
C MET A 116 -10.33 1.06 -10.33
N ALA A 117 -9.59 0.00 -10.63
CA ALA A 117 -10.14 -1.20 -11.27
C ALA A 117 -11.15 -1.91 -10.36
N MET A 118 -10.87 -2.04 -9.07
CA MET A 118 -11.78 -2.64 -8.09
C MET A 118 -13.03 -1.78 -7.89
N GLN A 119 -12.90 -0.44 -7.83
CA GLN A 119 -14.06 0.46 -7.77
C GLN A 119 -15.00 0.22 -8.95
N ALA A 120 -14.45 0.17 -10.16
CA ALA A 120 -15.26 -0.05 -11.37
C ALA A 120 -15.90 -1.45 -11.37
N ALA A 121 -15.18 -2.49 -10.97
CA ALA A 121 -15.69 -3.86 -10.94
C ALA A 121 -16.83 -4.04 -9.91
N THR A 122 -16.72 -3.36 -8.76
CA THR A 122 -17.68 -3.50 -7.64
C THR A 122 -18.84 -2.50 -7.69
N GLU A 123 -19.01 -1.73 -8.79
CA GLU A 123 -20.06 -0.73 -8.91
C GLU A 123 -21.48 -1.32 -8.73
N GLU A 124 -21.73 -2.53 -9.26
CA GLU A 124 -23.03 -3.21 -9.14
C GLU A 124 -23.13 -4.07 -7.89
N THR A 125 -22.08 -4.84 -7.55
CA THR A 125 -22.08 -5.79 -6.42
C THR A 125 -22.03 -5.10 -5.08
N LYS A 126 -21.48 -3.89 -5.02
CA LYS A 126 -21.23 -3.12 -3.78
C LYS A 126 -20.34 -3.86 -2.79
N THR A 127 -19.54 -4.82 -3.25
CA THR A 127 -18.49 -5.43 -2.43
C THR A 127 -17.60 -4.32 -1.88
N PRO A 128 -17.36 -4.25 -0.56
CA PRO A 128 -16.49 -3.24 0.02
C PRO A 128 -15.08 -3.29 -0.57
N VAL A 129 -14.51 -2.12 -0.84
CA VAL A 129 -13.12 -1.99 -1.29
C VAL A 129 -12.36 -1.13 -0.29
N VAL A 130 -11.20 -1.59 0.13
CA VAL A 130 -10.22 -0.80 0.88
C VAL A 130 -8.99 -0.64 0.01
N PHE A 131 -8.63 0.60 -0.31
CA PHE A 131 -7.39 0.84 -1.02
C PHE A 131 -6.23 1.08 -0.05
N ALA A 132 -5.04 0.76 -0.49
CA ALA A 132 -3.79 1.07 0.19
C ALA A 132 -2.83 1.79 -0.76
N ALA A 133 -2.14 2.81 -0.28
CA ALA A 133 -1.19 3.62 -1.04
C ALA A 133 -1.81 4.22 -2.33
N VAL A 134 -2.87 4.99 -2.16
CA VAL A 134 -3.40 5.86 -3.21
C VAL A 134 -3.04 7.31 -2.89
N SER A 135 -2.19 7.91 -3.71
CA SER A 135 -1.58 9.20 -3.40
C SER A 135 -2.56 10.38 -3.46
N ASP A 136 -3.50 10.37 -4.41
CA ASP A 136 -4.53 11.42 -4.55
C ASP A 136 -5.91 10.80 -4.86
N PRO A 137 -6.57 10.19 -3.86
CA PRO A 137 -7.83 9.50 -4.09
C PRO A 137 -8.99 10.42 -4.50
N VAL A 138 -8.92 11.71 -4.19
CA VAL A 138 -9.91 12.71 -4.62
C VAL A 138 -9.61 13.15 -6.06
N GLY A 139 -8.35 13.44 -6.38
CA GLY A 139 -7.94 13.88 -7.71
C GLY A 139 -8.21 12.86 -8.81
N VAL A 140 -8.09 11.56 -8.50
CA VAL A 140 -8.44 10.47 -9.44
C VAL A 140 -9.91 10.05 -9.37
N ALA A 141 -10.75 10.82 -8.67
CA ALA A 141 -12.19 10.56 -8.50
C ALA A 141 -12.52 9.17 -7.93
N LEU A 142 -11.64 8.63 -7.09
CA LEU A 142 -11.86 7.37 -6.39
C LEU A 142 -12.81 7.56 -5.20
N VAL A 143 -12.75 8.74 -4.56
CA VAL A 143 -13.62 9.15 -3.46
C VAL A 143 -14.10 10.60 -3.65
N ASP A 144 -15.26 10.93 -3.08
CA ASP A 144 -15.82 12.29 -3.12
C ASP A 144 -14.99 13.28 -2.26
N SER A 145 -14.56 12.83 -1.06
CA SER A 145 -13.64 13.55 -0.18
C SER A 145 -12.94 12.58 0.75
N LEU A 146 -11.86 13.03 1.42
CA LEU A 146 -11.14 12.20 2.40
C LEU A 146 -11.97 11.90 3.65
N GLU A 147 -12.84 12.82 4.06
CA GLU A 147 -13.69 12.67 5.26
C GLU A 147 -14.93 11.79 5.00
N ALA A 148 -15.45 11.80 3.77
CA ALA A 148 -16.64 11.05 3.37
C ALA A 148 -16.46 10.55 1.92
N PRO A 149 -15.95 9.33 1.75
CA PRO A 149 -15.67 8.74 0.45
C PRO A 149 -16.86 8.66 -0.51
N GLY A 150 -18.08 8.43 0.01
CA GLY A 150 -19.34 8.53 -0.76
C GLY A 150 -19.75 7.26 -1.51
N ALA A 151 -18.90 6.22 -1.61
CA ALA A 151 -19.18 4.97 -2.31
C ALA A 151 -18.79 3.75 -1.44
N ASN A 152 -18.80 2.55 -2.02
CA ASN A 152 -18.36 1.33 -1.33
C ASN A 152 -16.83 1.18 -1.21
N ILE A 153 -16.11 2.30 -1.19
CA ILE A 153 -14.64 2.34 -1.17
C ILE A 153 -14.13 3.37 -0.17
N THR A 154 -13.09 3.01 0.57
CA THR A 154 -12.28 3.87 1.44
C THR A 154 -10.87 3.28 1.52
N GLY A 155 -9.98 3.83 2.34
CA GLY A 155 -8.65 3.23 2.52
C GLY A 155 -7.63 4.16 3.14
N THR A 156 -6.37 3.95 2.75
CA THR A 156 -5.19 4.66 3.25
C THR A 156 -4.45 5.35 2.11
N SER A 157 -4.16 6.64 2.29
CA SER A 157 -3.44 7.45 1.30
C SER A 157 -1.97 7.59 1.69
N ASP A 158 -1.10 7.41 0.73
CA ASP A 158 0.32 7.74 0.79
C ASP A 158 0.60 9.12 0.17
N TYR A 159 -0.31 10.08 0.38
CA TYR A 159 -0.16 11.46 -0.13
C TYR A 159 1.29 11.94 -0.03
N LEU A 160 1.79 12.55 -1.10
CA LEU A 160 3.17 13.02 -1.21
C LEU A 160 3.24 14.54 -1.06
N ASP A 161 3.96 15.04 -0.05
CA ASP A 161 4.30 16.46 0.04
C ASP A 161 5.43 16.81 -0.95
N THR A 162 5.04 17.05 -2.20
CA THR A 162 5.96 17.45 -3.26
C THR A 162 6.73 18.73 -2.92
N THR A 163 6.12 19.66 -2.20
CA THR A 163 6.79 20.91 -1.77
C THR A 163 7.95 20.61 -0.82
N ALA A 164 7.77 19.66 0.09
CA ALA A 164 8.86 19.24 0.98
C ALA A 164 10.02 18.64 0.18
N ILE A 165 9.76 17.75 -0.79
CA ILE A 165 10.82 17.17 -1.64
C ILE A 165 11.55 18.26 -2.43
N MET A 166 10.82 19.20 -3.04
CA MET A 166 11.45 20.33 -3.72
C MET A 166 12.35 21.13 -2.77
N ASN A 167 11.92 21.36 -1.52
CA ASN A 167 12.75 22.01 -0.52
C ASN A 167 14.03 21.21 -0.20
N LEU A 168 13.96 19.87 -0.17
CA LEU A 168 15.15 19.02 0.05
C LEU A 168 16.15 19.14 -1.09
N ILE A 169 15.71 19.25 -2.35
CA ILE A 169 16.59 19.48 -3.51
C ILE A 169 17.41 20.77 -3.29
N PHE A 170 16.74 21.87 -2.95
CA PHE A 170 17.40 23.15 -2.74
C PHE A 170 18.14 23.29 -1.41
N ALA A 171 17.81 22.45 -0.42
CA ALA A 171 18.58 22.35 0.83
C ALA A 171 19.91 21.65 0.60
N ALA A 172 19.95 20.60 -0.24
CA ALA A 172 21.17 19.89 -0.60
C ALA A 172 22.02 20.67 -1.62
N ASN A 173 21.37 21.30 -2.59
CA ASN A 173 22.03 22.10 -3.64
C ASN A 173 21.31 23.45 -3.84
N PRO A 174 21.68 24.49 -3.07
CA PRO A 174 21.08 25.83 -3.21
C PRO A 174 21.30 26.50 -4.58
N ASP A 175 22.28 26.04 -5.34
CA ASP A 175 22.63 26.58 -6.66
C ASP A 175 21.94 25.81 -7.81
N ALA A 176 21.10 24.82 -7.51
CA ALA A 176 20.35 24.08 -8.51
C ALA A 176 19.49 25.04 -9.34
N SER A 177 19.58 24.92 -10.64
CA SER A 177 18.95 25.83 -11.62
C SER A 177 18.12 25.12 -12.68
N LYS A 178 18.30 23.79 -12.81
CA LYS A 178 17.61 22.96 -13.80
C LYS A 178 17.24 21.60 -13.24
N ILE A 179 15.96 21.32 -13.13
CA ILE A 179 15.43 20.10 -12.53
C ILE A 179 14.82 19.18 -13.59
N GLY A 180 15.14 17.89 -13.53
CA GLY A 180 14.50 16.85 -14.32
C GLY A 180 13.22 16.37 -13.64
N LEU A 181 12.15 16.15 -14.41
CA LEU A 181 10.92 15.54 -13.95
C LEU A 181 10.75 14.22 -14.72
N LEU A 182 10.92 13.08 -14.01
CA LEU A 182 10.82 11.74 -14.56
C LEU A 182 9.54 11.07 -14.07
N TYR A 183 8.67 10.65 -14.99
CA TYR A 183 7.41 9.99 -14.64
C TYR A 183 6.80 9.27 -15.85
N ASP A 184 5.80 8.44 -15.59
CA ASP A 184 4.96 7.81 -16.61
C ASP A 184 3.65 8.60 -16.75
N LEU A 185 3.35 9.04 -17.97
CA LEU A 185 2.11 9.76 -18.31
C LEU A 185 0.84 8.89 -18.11
N GLY A 186 0.99 7.58 -18.06
CA GLY A 186 -0.09 6.63 -17.81
C GLY A 186 -0.37 6.36 -16.32
N GLN A 187 0.43 6.93 -15.42
CA GLN A 187 0.26 6.76 -13.97
C GLN A 187 -0.51 7.95 -13.37
N ASP A 188 -1.79 7.73 -13.05
CA ASP A 188 -2.64 8.76 -12.44
C ASP A 188 -2.09 9.24 -11.09
N SER A 189 -1.38 8.38 -10.34
CA SER A 189 -0.69 8.71 -9.09
C SER A 189 0.35 9.81 -9.22
N SER A 190 0.94 9.99 -10.42
CA SER A 190 2.01 10.95 -10.67
C SER A 190 1.52 12.35 -11.01
N THR A 191 0.30 12.47 -11.56
CA THR A 191 -0.20 13.72 -12.17
C THR A 191 -0.19 14.90 -11.20
N GLY A 192 -0.81 14.76 -10.03
CA GLY A 192 -0.92 15.85 -9.06
C GLY A 192 0.43 16.29 -8.49
N ALA A 193 1.33 15.34 -8.25
CA ALA A 193 2.67 15.63 -7.75
C ALA A 193 3.54 16.35 -8.79
N ILE A 194 3.47 15.95 -10.07
CA ILE A 194 4.19 16.61 -11.17
C ILE A 194 3.67 18.03 -11.40
N GLU A 195 2.36 18.25 -11.37
CA GLU A 195 1.78 19.61 -11.46
C GLU A 195 2.23 20.50 -10.29
N SER A 196 2.28 19.93 -9.09
CA SER A 196 2.77 20.64 -7.89
C SER A 196 4.26 20.99 -8.00
N ALA A 197 5.10 20.08 -8.54
CA ALA A 197 6.51 20.33 -8.79
C ALA A 197 6.71 21.45 -9.82
N LYS A 198 6.01 21.39 -10.94
CA LYS A 198 6.07 22.46 -11.98
C LYS A 198 5.68 23.81 -11.41
N LYS A 199 4.58 23.88 -10.67
CA LYS A 199 4.12 25.11 -10.04
C LYS A 199 5.18 25.68 -9.09
N TYR A 200 5.79 24.83 -8.25
CA TYR A 200 6.86 25.25 -7.34
C TYR A 200 8.07 25.79 -8.08
N LEU A 201 8.51 25.13 -9.16
CA LEU A 201 9.66 25.54 -9.97
C LEU A 201 9.37 26.83 -10.73
N ASP A 202 8.18 26.98 -11.31
CA ASP A 202 7.72 28.21 -11.99
C ASP A 202 7.70 29.41 -11.04
N GLU A 203 7.18 29.23 -9.81
CA GLU A 203 7.14 30.31 -8.80
C GLU A 203 8.54 30.76 -8.37
N LYS A 204 9.52 29.87 -8.43
CA LYS A 204 10.94 30.18 -8.14
C LYS A 204 11.74 30.61 -9.37
N GLY A 205 11.21 30.49 -10.57
CA GLY A 205 11.91 30.79 -11.82
C GLY A 205 13.04 29.80 -12.11
N ILE A 206 12.89 28.54 -11.70
CA ILE A 206 13.83 27.43 -11.93
C ILE A 206 13.45 26.70 -13.23
N GLU A 207 14.42 26.45 -14.09
CA GLU A 207 14.21 25.68 -15.33
C GLU A 207 13.91 24.23 -15.00
N TYR A 208 13.00 23.57 -15.75
CA TYR A 208 12.82 22.14 -15.67
C TYR A 208 12.67 21.50 -17.05
N VAL A 209 13.01 20.22 -17.12
CA VAL A 209 12.89 19.38 -18.31
C VAL A 209 12.13 18.12 -17.93
N GLU A 210 11.19 17.72 -18.79
CA GLU A 210 10.39 16.52 -18.59
C GLU A 210 10.84 15.42 -19.54
N HIS A 211 11.13 14.23 -19.00
CA HIS A 211 11.25 13.02 -19.78
C HIS A 211 10.35 11.96 -19.17
N THR A 212 9.60 11.26 -20.02
CA THR A 212 8.60 10.28 -19.60
C THR A 212 8.89 8.93 -20.23
N GLY A 213 8.47 7.87 -19.55
CA GLY A 213 8.57 6.50 -20.06
C GLY A 213 7.46 5.65 -19.48
N THR A 214 6.91 4.74 -20.28
CA THR A 214 5.86 3.79 -19.88
C THR A 214 6.38 2.35 -19.77
N THR A 215 7.64 2.16 -20.14
CA THR A 215 8.36 0.87 -20.09
C THR A 215 9.76 1.09 -19.50
N ASN A 216 10.36 0.03 -18.96
CA ASN A 216 11.72 0.09 -18.43
C ASN A 216 12.72 0.64 -19.46
N ASP A 217 12.62 0.21 -20.71
CA ASP A 217 13.52 0.69 -21.77
C ASP A 217 13.37 2.19 -22.03
N GLU A 218 12.14 2.73 -22.02
CA GLU A 218 11.88 4.16 -22.19
C GLU A 218 12.38 4.95 -20.98
N ILE A 219 12.22 4.44 -19.77
CA ILE A 219 12.71 5.08 -18.53
C ILE A 219 14.24 5.10 -18.51
N ILE A 220 14.92 4.04 -18.96
CA ILE A 220 16.38 4.02 -19.13
C ILE A 220 16.82 5.09 -20.13
N LEU A 221 16.11 5.24 -21.25
CA LEU A 221 16.40 6.29 -22.23
C LEU A 221 16.15 7.69 -21.67
N ALA A 222 15.10 7.86 -20.87
CA ALA A 222 14.80 9.13 -20.18
C ALA A 222 15.91 9.50 -19.19
N ALA A 223 16.41 8.56 -18.40
CA ALA A 223 17.55 8.79 -17.50
C ALA A 223 18.81 9.25 -18.26
N GLN A 224 19.13 8.60 -19.39
CA GLN A 224 20.25 9.00 -20.24
C GLN A 224 20.04 10.40 -20.86
N ALA A 225 18.80 10.75 -21.20
CA ALA A 225 18.48 12.08 -21.72
C ALA A 225 18.70 13.18 -20.66
N PHE A 226 18.35 12.95 -19.40
CA PHE A 226 18.64 13.90 -18.31
C PHE A 226 20.15 14.11 -18.11
N VAL A 227 20.95 13.05 -18.24
CA VAL A 227 22.42 13.20 -18.22
C VAL A 227 22.91 14.11 -19.35
N ALA A 228 22.37 13.95 -20.56
CA ALA A 228 22.72 14.77 -21.70
C ALA A 228 22.23 16.21 -21.56
N ASP A 229 21.09 16.45 -20.94
CA ASP A 229 20.53 17.76 -20.66
C ASP A 229 21.26 18.52 -19.54
N GLY A 230 22.04 17.79 -18.73
CA GLY A 230 22.81 18.36 -17.62
C GLY A 230 21.91 18.95 -16.54
N VAL A 231 20.92 18.19 -16.07
CA VAL A 231 20.08 18.60 -14.94
C VAL A 231 20.83 18.52 -13.63
N ASP A 232 20.48 19.37 -12.66
CA ASP A 232 21.14 19.42 -11.35
C ASP A 232 20.57 18.38 -10.35
N ALA A 233 19.33 17.94 -10.59
CA ALA A 233 18.63 16.90 -9.82
C ALA A 233 17.46 16.35 -10.64
N ILE A 234 16.96 15.17 -10.28
CA ILE A 234 15.73 14.59 -10.85
C ILE A 234 14.72 14.40 -9.73
N PHE A 235 13.44 14.65 -10.03
CA PHE A 235 12.31 14.33 -9.19
C PHE A 235 11.40 13.30 -9.87
N THR A 236 11.04 12.27 -9.12
CA THR A 236 10.02 11.27 -9.48
C THR A 236 9.03 11.15 -8.31
N PRO A 237 7.71 11.25 -8.54
CA PRO A 237 6.71 11.00 -7.49
C PRO A 237 6.61 9.50 -7.15
N THR A 238 5.49 9.07 -6.54
CA THR A 238 5.15 7.65 -6.31
C THR A 238 4.71 6.97 -7.63
N ASP A 239 5.62 6.92 -8.59
CA ASP A 239 5.40 6.39 -9.94
C ASP A 239 5.80 4.92 -10.03
N ASN A 240 4.81 4.03 -10.20
CA ASN A 240 5.05 2.58 -10.20
C ASN A 240 5.92 2.10 -11.37
N SER A 241 5.86 2.77 -12.53
CA SER A 241 6.67 2.41 -13.70
C SER A 241 8.13 2.75 -13.48
N VAL A 242 8.42 3.94 -12.95
CA VAL A 242 9.80 4.35 -12.63
C VAL A 242 10.33 3.55 -11.45
N MET A 243 9.50 3.26 -10.44
CA MET A 243 9.85 2.47 -9.27
C MET A 243 10.42 1.09 -9.68
N THR A 244 9.76 0.39 -10.59
CA THR A 244 10.24 -0.92 -11.08
C THR A 244 11.51 -0.83 -11.94
N ALA A 245 11.80 0.35 -12.49
CA ALA A 245 12.99 0.57 -13.33
C ALA A 245 14.20 1.13 -12.56
N GLU A 246 14.05 1.53 -11.28
CA GLU A 246 15.07 2.26 -10.53
C GLU A 246 16.43 1.55 -10.49
N LEU A 247 16.45 0.24 -10.20
CA LEU A 247 17.68 -0.57 -10.23
C LEU A 247 18.41 -0.55 -11.60
N SER A 248 17.72 -0.19 -12.68
CA SER A 248 18.30 -0.09 -14.01
C SER A 248 18.84 1.29 -14.37
N ILE A 249 18.49 2.34 -13.61
CA ILE A 249 18.84 3.73 -13.92
C ILE A 249 19.75 4.40 -12.89
N TYR A 250 19.72 3.95 -11.62
CA TYR A 250 20.39 4.66 -10.53
C TYR A 250 21.91 4.80 -10.74
N GLU A 251 22.61 3.76 -11.25
CA GLU A 251 24.05 3.83 -11.52
C GLU A 251 24.38 4.90 -12.56
N THR A 252 23.58 4.99 -13.64
CA THR A 252 23.76 5.99 -14.70
C THR A 252 23.64 7.40 -14.13
N LEU A 253 22.67 7.65 -13.25
CA LEU A 253 22.44 8.95 -12.62
C LEU A 253 23.52 9.28 -11.59
N ALA A 254 23.88 8.31 -10.74
CA ALA A 254 24.90 8.48 -9.71
C ALA A 254 26.29 8.74 -10.30
N GLU A 255 26.70 8.02 -11.35
CA GLU A 255 27.94 8.27 -12.06
C GLU A 255 28.00 9.68 -12.70
N ALA A 256 26.86 10.16 -13.20
CA ALA A 256 26.71 11.51 -13.71
C ALA A 256 26.62 12.59 -12.61
N LYS A 257 26.62 12.21 -11.32
CA LYS A 257 26.47 13.09 -10.15
C LYS A 257 25.11 13.79 -10.09
N ILE A 258 24.06 13.16 -10.61
CA ILE A 258 22.70 13.68 -10.61
C ILE A 258 21.93 12.97 -9.50
N PRO A 259 21.60 13.64 -8.38
CA PRO A 259 20.79 13.05 -7.32
C PRO A 259 19.34 12.84 -7.79
N HIS A 260 18.80 11.64 -7.54
CA HIS A 260 17.42 11.29 -7.81
C HIS A 260 16.60 11.36 -6.51
N TYR A 261 15.62 12.27 -6.44
CA TYR A 261 14.69 12.49 -5.34
C TYR A 261 13.35 11.87 -5.69
N THR A 262 12.82 11.04 -4.81
CA THR A 262 11.68 10.18 -5.15
C THR A 262 10.61 10.16 -4.05
N GLY A 263 9.42 9.66 -4.41
CA GLY A 263 8.23 9.67 -3.56
C GLY A 263 8.04 8.45 -2.65
N ALA A 264 9.00 7.50 -2.60
CA ALA A 264 8.92 6.34 -1.72
C ALA A 264 10.31 5.84 -1.31
N ASP A 265 10.40 5.13 -0.19
CA ASP A 265 11.66 4.61 0.35
C ASP A 265 12.21 3.42 -0.45
N SER A 266 11.36 2.66 -1.16
CA SER A 266 11.80 1.60 -2.07
C SER A 266 12.68 2.11 -3.21
N PHE A 267 12.47 3.32 -3.70
CA PHE A 267 13.40 3.92 -4.67
C PHE A 267 14.80 4.10 -4.09
N ALA A 268 14.90 4.61 -2.84
CA ALA A 268 16.19 4.74 -2.18
C ALA A 268 16.81 3.37 -1.91
N LEU A 269 16.02 2.36 -1.56
CA LEU A 269 16.45 0.98 -1.44
C LEU A 269 17.04 0.47 -2.77
N ASN A 270 16.42 0.82 -3.90
CA ASN A 270 16.85 0.43 -5.24
C ASN A 270 17.92 1.37 -5.85
N GLY A 271 18.50 2.28 -5.06
CA GLY A 271 19.66 3.06 -5.44
C GLY A 271 19.41 4.54 -5.74
N ALA A 272 18.17 5.03 -5.74
CA ALA A 272 17.93 6.48 -5.79
C ALA A 272 18.60 7.18 -4.60
N PHE A 273 19.01 8.44 -4.77
CA PHE A 273 19.64 9.19 -3.69
C PHE A 273 18.74 9.35 -2.47
N LEU A 274 17.46 9.63 -2.70
CA LEU A 274 16.49 9.92 -1.66
C LEU A 274 15.11 9.34 -1.98
N GLY A 275 14.55 8.60 -1.04
CA GLY A 275 13.11 8.33 -0.94
C GLY A 275 12.47 9.21 0.14
N TYR A 276 11.32 9.81 -0.14
CA TYR A 276 10.58 10.64 0.80
C TYR A 276 9.13 10.22 0.84
N GLY A 277 8.54 10.09 2.03
CA GLY A 277 7.14 9.68 2.12
C GLY A 277 6.69 9.35 3.53
N VAL A 278 5.94 8.27 3.63
CA VAL A 278 5.28 7.77 4.84
C VAL A 278 5.94 6.47 5.32
N ASP A 279 5.54 6.00 6.50
CA ASP A 279 5.87 4.66 7.00
C ASP A 279 4.91 3.64 6.37
N TYR A 280 5.39 2.88 5.38
CA TYR A 280 4.59 1.91 4.65
C TYR A 280 4.19 0.69 5.50
N ALA A 281 4.99 0.31 6.49
CA ALA A 281 4.59 -0.73 7.44
C ALA A 281 3.39 -0.28 8.29
N ASN A 282 3.44 0.95 8.81
CA ASN A 282 2.32 1.54 9.55
C ASN A 282 1.09 1.73 8.65
N LEU A 283 1.27 2.13 7.39
CA LEU A 283 0.18 2.24 6.42
C LEU A 283 -0.53 0.89 6.23
N GLY A 284 0.22 -0.20 6.09
CA GLY A 284 -0.34 -1.55 6.00
C GLY A 284 -1.17 -1.93 7.23
N ARG A 285 -0.67 -1.69 8.44
CA ARG A 285 -1.39 -1.96 9.69
C ARG A 285 -2.68 -1.15 9.80
N GLU A 286 -2.66 0.13 9.47
CA GLU A 286 -3.84 1.00 9.47
C GLU A 286 -4.86 0.62 8.39
N THR A 287 -4.39 0.05 7.26
CA THR A 287 -5.27 -0.55 6.24
C THR A 287 -5.98 -1.76 6.81
N ALA A 288 -5.28 -2.65 7.50
CA ALA A 288 -5.87 -3.81 8.17
C ALA A 288 -6.89 -3.40 9.24
N ASP A 289 -6.59 -2.39 10.05
CA ASP A 289 -7.54 -1.87 11.04
C ASP A 289 -8.81 -1.30 10.37
N THR A 290 -8.70 -0.70 9.18
CA THR A 290 -9.85 -0.25 8.38
C THR A 290 -10.67 -1.45 7.86
N ILE A 291 -10.02 -2.53 7.42
CA ILE A 291 -10.69 -3.78 7.02
C ILE A 291 -11.48 -4.36 8.19
N VAL A 292 -10.87 -4.39 9.38
CA VAL A 292 -11.54 -4.86 10.62
C VAL A 292 -12.75 -3.99 10.96
N ASP A 293 -12.63 -2.66 10.86
CA ASP A 293 -13.74 -1.75 11.12
C ASP A 293 -14.93 -2.04 10.20
N ILE A 294 -14.68 -2.31 8.92
CA ILE A 294 -15.74 -2.61 7.95
C ILE A 294 -16.33 -4.01 8.20
N LEU A 295 -15.49 -5.05 8.26
CA LEU A 295 -15.96 -6.43 8.30
C LEU A 295 -16.49 -6.87 9.67
N VAL A 296 -15.84 -6.45 10.75
CA VAL A 296 -16.17 -6.88 12.10
C VAL A 296 -17.10 -5.89 12.80
N ASN A 297 -16.77 -4.60 12.72
CA ASN A 297 -17.50 -3.53 13.42
C ASN A 297 -18.69 -2.98 12.60
N GLY A 298 -18.78 -3.33 11.30
CA GLY A 298 -19.89 -2.94 10.41
C GLY A 298 -19.85 -1.47 10.00
N ALA A 299 -18.64 -0.88 9.94
CA ALA A 299 -18.47 0.46 9.42
C ALA A 299 -18.83 0.53 7.93
N ASP A 300 -19.45 1.62 7.50
CA ASP A 300 -19.80 1.86 6.11
C ASP A 300 -18.62 2.54 5.38
N PRO A 301 -18.03 1.93 4.34
CA PRO A 301 -16.96 2.55 3.56
C PRO A 301 -17.30 3.95 3.08
N ALA A 302 -18.56 4.22 2.72
CA ALA A 302 -18.99 5.54 2.23
C ALA A 302 -18.82 6.68 3.24
N THR A 303 -18.75 6.37 4.53
CA THR A 303 -18.61 7.33 5.61
C THR A 303 -17.38 7.11 6.48
N THR A 304 -16.61 6.09 6.20
CA THR A 304 -15.33 5.83 6.86
C THR A 304 -14.26 6.68 6.21
N ALA A 305 -13.72 7.64 6.94
CA ALA A 305 -12.73 8.57 6.40
C ALA A 305 -11.48 7.84 5.88
N VAL A 306 -10.94 8.33 4.76
CA VAL A 306 -9.62 7.90 4.27
C VAL A 306 -8.57 8.29 5.31
N LYS A 307 -7.73 7.35 5.68
CA LYS A 307 -6.60 7.62 6.58
C LYS A 307 -5.45 8.24 5.81
N THR A 308 -4.88 9.28 6.37
CA THR A 308 -3.67 9.94 5.88
C THR A 308 -2.59 9.88 6.95
N PHE A 309 -1.34 10.01 6.54
CA PHE A 309 -0.19 9.88 7.42
C PHE A 309 0.65 11.16 7.36
N ASP A 310 1.41 11.42 8.42
CA ASP A 310 2.38 12.49 8.41
C ASP A 310 3.48 12.15 7.38
N ASN A 311 3.61 12.98 6.37
CA ASN A 311 4.76 12.99 5.48
C ASN A 311 5.97 13.53 6.24
N GLY A 312 7.17 13.10 5.86
CA GLY A 312 8.36 13.68 6.46
C GLY A 312 9.46 12.66 6.77
N ILE A 313 9.30 11.41 6.37
CA ILE A 313 10.38 10.43 6.44
C ILE A 313 11.22 10.54 5.17
N ALA A 314 12.46 10.98 5.33
CA ALA A 314 13.47 10.95 4.27
C ALA A 314 14.37 9.73 4.47
N THR A 315 14.50 8.89 3.47
CA THR A 315 15.40 7.73 3.45
C THR A 315 16.51 7.99 2.44
N VAL A 316 17.74 8.15 2.94
CA VAL A 316 18.92 8.46 2.12
C VAL A 316 19.69 7.17 1.82
N ASN A 317 19.92 6.89 0.53
CA ASN A 317 20.85 5.84 0.14
C ASN A 317 22.30 6.32 0.32
N THR A 318 23.00 5.68 1.27
CA THR A 318 24.36 6.13 1.66
C THR A 318 25.40 5.87 0.60
N GLU A 319 25.26 4.80 -0.20
CA GLU A 319 26.17 4.45 -1.29
C GLU A 319 26.04 5.44 -2.45
N THR A 320 24.81 5.78 -2.81
CA THR A 320 24.54 6.79 -3.84
C THR A 320 24.93 8.18 -3.35
N CYS A 321 24.67 8.51 -2.08
CA CYS A 321 25.11 9.78 -1.46
C CYS A 321 26.64 9.97 -1.61
N GLU A 322 27.43 8.94 -1.28
CA GLU A 322 28.89 8.95 -1.45
C GLU A 322 29.28 9.07 -2.93
N THR A 323 28.62 8.30 -3.81
CA THR A 323 28.92 8.25 -5.24
C THR A 323 28.69 9.61 -5.92
N ILE A 324 27.60 10.32 -5.60
CA ILE A 324 27.34 11.66 -6.13
C ILE A 324 28.24 12.73 -5.51
N GLY A 325 28.93 12.42 -4.43
CA GLY A 325 29.91 13.29 -3.78
C GLY A 325 29.33 14.16 -2.70
N TYR A 326 28.20 13.81 -2.12
CA TYR A 326 27.63 14.46 -0.96
C TYR A 326 28.20 13.88 0.35
N ASP A 327 28.34 14.75 1.33
CA ASP A 327 28.68 14.35 2.71
C ASP A 327 27.40 14.06 3.48
N LEU A 328 27.24 12.85 3.96
CA LEU A 328 26.00 12.35 4.57
C LEU A 328 25.57 13.18 5.78
N ASP A 329 26.52 13.56 6.66
CA ASP A 329 26.20 14.35 7.85
C ASP A 329 25.69 15.74 7.46
N THR A 330 26.32 16.35 6.44
CA THR A 330 25.87 17.62 5.88
C THR A 330 24.47 17.52 5.28
N ILE A 331 24.15 16.43 4.57
CA ILE A 331 22.82 16.18 4.01
C ILE A 331 21.78 16.01 5.12
N LYS A 332 22.09 15.24 6.16
CA LYS A 332 21.18 15.03 7.30
C LYS A 332 20.87 16.35 8.02
N ASP A 333 21.89 17.18 8.24
CA ASP A 333 21.72 18.50 8.85
C ASP A 333 20.86 19.44 7.96
N ALA A 334 21.06 19.38 6.63
CA ALA A 334 20.29 20.18 5.68
C ALA A 334 18.81 19.74 5.59
N PHE A 335 18.54 18.43 5.75
CA PHE A 335 17.18 17.87 5.67
C PHE A 335 16.40 17.97 6.98
N ALA A 336 17.06 18.00 8.13
CA ALA A 336 16.42 18.03 9.44
C ALA A 336 15.31 19.10 9.62
N PRO A 337 15.39 20.30 9.03
CA PRO A 337 14.31 21.28 9.13
C PRO A 337 13.03 20.91 8.35
N PHE A 338 13.11 19.98 7.40
CA PHE A 338 12.03 19.62 6.47
C PHE A 338 11.50 18.21 6.70
N CYS A 339 12.15 17.42 7.58
CA CYS A 339 11.82 16.04 7.83
C CYS A 339 11.51 15.80 9.30
N THR A 340 10.59 14.88 9.57
CA THR A 340 10.37 14.35 10.93
C THR A 340 11.43 13.31 11.29
N GLN A 341 11.97 12.61 10.27
CA GLN A 341 12.98 11.59 10.41
C GLN A 341 13.85 11.52 9.15
N VAL A 342 15.14 11.27 9.33
CA VAL A 342 16.08 10.97 8.24
C VAL A 342 16.69 9.59 8.50
N ASN A 343 16.32 8.63 7.66
CA ASN A 343 16.80 7.25 7.69
C ASN A 343 17.99 7.08 6.74
N GLU A 344 18.75 6.02 6.97
CA GLU A 344 19.87 5.60 6.13
C GLU A 344 19.60 4.19 5.60
N ILE A 345 19.91 3.97 4.32
CA ILE A 345 19.78 2.67 3.68
C ILE A 345 20.94 2.42 2.71
N THR A 346 21.18 1.17 2.36
CA THR A 346 22.09 0.76 1.29
C THR A 346 21.29 0.08 0.19
N THR A 347 21.85 0.02 -1.01
CA THR A 347 21.16 -0.55 -2.17
C THR A 347 20.89 -2.05 -1.97
N ALA A 348 19.63 -2.46 -2.16
CA ALA A 348 19.16 -3.84 -2.08
C ALA A 348 17.86 -4.02 -2.91
N GLU A 349 17.45 -5.27 -3.11
CA GLU A 349 16.19 -5.60 -3.82
C GLU A 349 14.96 -5.61 -2.88
N SER A 350 15.16 -5.82 -1.57
CA SER A 350 14.09 -5.87 -0.57
C SER A 350 14.54 -5.31 0.78
N PHE A 351 13.62 -4.83 1.57
CA PHE A 351 13.87 -4.48 2.97
C PHE A 351 14.22 -5.73 3.80
N ASN A 352 15.14 -5.61 4.78
CA ASN A 352 15.58 -6.71 5.66
C ASN A 352 14.75 -6.78 6.94
#